data_02ef7ec4afa86d35e36b85b68ace33ad
#
_entry.id   02ef7ec4afa86d35e36b85b68ace33ad
#
_cell.length_a   1.000
_cell.length_b   1.000
_cell.length_c   1.000
_cell.angle_alpha   90.00
_cell.angle_beta   90.00
_cell.angle_gamma   90.00
#
_symmetry.space_group_name_H-M   'P 1'
#
loop_
_entity.id
_entity.type
_entity.pdbx_description
1 polymer ?
#
loop_
_entity_poly.entity_id
_entity_poly.type
_entity_poly.pdbx_seq_one_letter_code
_entity_poly.pdbx_strand_id
1 'polypeptide(L)'
;DRTGINNNEIPDFFAKGRMDWYWWREAIQVPTVVDFARQAGLTASTVTWPVMCASGAEYNIGEIWAPQEEDDPTPWFTRANSPAVEEIFEANKHMLRWMKTPQMDEFAAKCAADIIRAHRPDLMLLHLSYVDHQRHRLGVHGDLEHAFRFIDGQMGLVLDALEETGGVENTNIVLLGDHGQLYCDEMFHLNALFHRLGWLQTAEDGSLADYQVYAANCSLSAHIYLRPEVDREMVYCVLLEQQKKYPK
;
A
#
# COMPACT_ATOMS: atom_id res chain seq x y z
N ASP A 1 7.93 10.76 10.47
CA ASP A 1 8.35 10.10 9.24
C ASP A 1 8.76 11.13 8.18
N ARG A 2 9.79 10.78 7.35
CA ARG A 2 10.29 11.70 6.32
C ARG A 2 9.53 11.58 5.01
N THR A 3 8.87 10.46 4.77
CA THR A 3 8.12 10.22 3.51
C THR A 3 6.89 11.10 3.39
N GLY A 4 6.32 11.54 4.51
CA GLY A 4 5.03 12.24 4.57
C GLY A 4 3.82 11.30 4.51
N ILE A 5 4.06 9.99 4.33
CA ILE A 5 3.03 8.95 4.27
C ILE A 5 3.02 8.22 5.62
N ASN A 6 1.93 8.26 6.32
CA ASN A 6 1.78 7.66 7.65
C ASN A 6 0.61 6.66 7.74
N ASN A 7 -0.11 6.44 6.66
CA ASN A 7 -1.18 5.45 6.51
C ASN A 7 -1.39 5.18 5.02
N ASN A 8 -2.14 4.15 4.68
CA ASN A 8 -2.54 3.88 3.28
C ASN A 8 -3.54 4.93 2.76
N GLU A 9 -4.40 5.45 3.64
CA GLU A 9 -5.46 6.39 3.29
C GLU A 9 -5.02 7.84 3.45
N ILE A 10 -5.44 8.68 2.50
CA ILE A 10 -5.27 10.14 2.56
C ILE A 10 -6.20 10.66 3.66
N PRO A 11 -5.71 11.40 4.67
CA PRO A 11 -6.55 11.83 5.78
C PRO A 11 -7.55 12.89 5.33
N ASP A 12 -8.81 12.46 5.17
CA ASP A 12 -10.01 13.31 5.10
C ASP A 12 -10.98 12.84 6.18
N PHE A 13 -10.83 13.36 7.38
CA PHE A 13 -11.58 12.89 8.55
C PHE A 13 -13.07 13.22 8.50
N PHE A 14 -13.49 14.13 7.62
CA PHE A 14 -14.90 14.50 7.42
C PHE A 14 -15.53 13.77 6.21
N ALA A 15 -14.74 12.99 5.46
CA ALA A 15 -15.27 12.20 4.35
C ALA A 15 -16.32 11.20 4.83
N LYS A 16 -17.43 11.12 4.09
CA LYS A 16 -18.43 10.08 4.31
C LYS A 16 -18.08 8.87 3.45
N GLY A 17 -17.72 7.77 4.10
CA GLY A 17 -17.35 6.53 3.43
C GLY A 17 -15.86 6.25 3.48
N ARG A 18 -15.35 5.45 2.52
CA ARG A 18 -13.95 5.08 2.44
C ARG A 18 -13.13 6.26 1.94
N MET A 19 -12.05 6.56 2.65
CA MET A 19 -11.05 7.54 2.20
C MET A 19 -10.29 7.00 1.00
N ASP A 20 -9.80 7.88 0.14
CA ASP A 20 -8.91 7.50 -0.96
C ASP A 20 -7.52 7.13 -0.43
N TRP A 21 -6.80 6.32 -1.22
CA TRP A 21 -5.46 5.86 -0.83
C TRP A 21 -4.37 6.73 -1.45
N TYR A 22 -3.16 6.66 -0.87
CA TYR A 22 -1.97 7.23 -1.46
C TYR A 22 -1.49 6.36 -2.64
N TRP A 23 -2.00 6.64 -3.85
CA TRP A 23 -1.58 5.94 -5.06
C TRP A 23 -0.36 6.56 -5.73
N TRP A 24 -0.29 7.91 -5.67
CA TRP A 24 0.56 8.71 -6.51
C TRP A 24 1.92 8.98 -5.86
N ARG A 25 3.01 8.78 -6.66
CA ARG A 25 4.39 9.03 -6.22
C ARG A 25 4.61 10.44 -5.68
N GLU A 26 3.90 11.43 -6.20
CA GLU A 26 3.99 12.83 -5.77
C GLU A 26 3.70 13.04 -4.27
N ALA A 27 3.00 12.13 -3.62
CA ALA A 27 2.75 12.18 -2.18
C ALA A 27 3.99 11.90 -1.33
N ILE A 28 4.99 11.20 -1.88
CA ILE A 28 6.24 10.88 -1.16
C ILE A 28 7.18 12.08 -1.21
N GLN A 29 7.51 12.64 -0.04
CA GLN A 29 8.26 13.89 0.12
C GLN A 29 9.80 13.73 0.07
N VAL A 30 10.28 12.51 -0.10
CA VAL A 30 11.73 12.21 -0.13
C VAL A 30 12.07 11.37 -1.35
N PRO A 31 13.34 11.37 -1.81
CA PRO A 31 13.79 10.45 -2.85
C PRO A 31 13.62 9.00 -2.42
N THR A 32 13.26 8.14 -3.38
CA THR A 32 13.12 6.69 -3.23
C THR A 32 14.31 5.98 -3.88
N VAL A 33 14.38 4.65 -3.70
CA VAL A 33 15.40 3.83 -4.38
C VAL A 33 15.28 3.94 -5.91
N VAL A 34 14.07 4.13 -6.45
CA VAL A 34 13.84 4.36 -7.88
C VAL A 34 14.49 5.67 -8.34
N ASP A 35 14.32 6.74 -7.56
CA ASP A 35 14.93 8.03 -7.88
C ASP A 35 16.48 7.94 -7.89
N PHE A 36 17.06 7.21 -6.92
CA PHE A 36 18.51 7.02 -6.85
C PHE A 36 19.02 6.12 -7.99
N ALA A 37 18.32 5.05 -8.37
CA ALA A 37 18.68 4.22 -9.50
C ALA A 37 18.73 5.06 -10.79
N ARG A 38 17.70 5.86 -11.04
CA ARG A 38 17.63 6.74 -12.22
C ARG A 38 18.68 7.83 -12.21
N GLN A 39 18.97 8.43 -11.05
CA GLN A 39 20.09 9.40 -10.92
C GLN A 39 21.45 8.77 -11.24
N ALA A 40 21.60 7.46 -10.98
CA ALA A 40 22.79 6.70 -11.34
C ALA A 40 22.82 6.26 -12.84
N GLY A 41 21.81 6.62 -13.61
CA GLY A 41 21.71 6.26 -15.03
C GLY A 41 21.19 4.83 -15.26
N LEU A 42 20.60 4.21 -14.24
CA LEU A 42 20.00 2.88 -14.32
C LEU A 42 18.54 2.97 -14.70
N THR A 43 18.06 1.98 -15.44
CA THR A 43 16.64 1.81 -15.75
C THR A 43 15.88 1.18 -14.59
N ALA A 44 14.69 1.71 -14.29
CA ALA A 44 13.87 1.22 -13.18
C ALA A 44 12.49 0.76 -13.64
N SER A 45 12.01 -0.31 -13.01
CA SER A 45 10.66 -0.82 -13.13
C SER A 45 9.97 -0.89 -11.77
N THR A 46 8.68 -0.55 -11.73
CA THR A 46 7.81 -0.78 -10.58
C THR A 46 6.53 -1.43 -11.05
N VAL A 47 6.15 -2.54 -10.44
CA VAL A 47 4.93 -3.27 -10.78
C VAL A 47 4.10 -3.43 -9.53
N THR A 48 2.93 -2.80 -9.52
CA THR A 48 2.01 -2.75 -8.35
C THR A 48 2.70 -2.39 -7.03
N TRP A 49 3.82 -1.65 -7.10
CA TRP A 49 4.53 -1.20 -5.90
C TRP A 49 3.77 -0.02 -5.25
N PRO A 50 3.52 -0.05 -3.93
CA PRO A 50 2.74 0.97 -3.25
C PRO A 50 3.24 2.39 -3.48
N VAL A 51 2.29 3.32 -3.69
CA VAL A 51 2.55 4.76 -3.87
C VAL A 51 3.49 5.07 -5.05
N MET A 52 3.47 4.24 -6.09
CA MET A 52 4.35 4.43 -7.26
C MET A 52 3.59 4.73 -8.55
N CYS A 53 2.29 5.05 -8.51
CA CYS A 53 1.60 5.54 -9.70
C CYS A 53 2.27 6.82 -10.21
N ALA A 54 2.54 6.86 -11.50
CA ALA A 54 3.27 7.96 -12.16
C ALA A 54 4.65 8.25 -11.52
N SER A 55 5.37 7.20 -11.09
CA SER A 55 6.65 7.32 -10.37
C SER A 55 7.79 7.91 -11.20
N GLY A 56 7.62 7.98 -12.52
CA GLY A 56 8.69 8.33 -13.44
C GLY A 56 9.70 7.20 -13.69
N ALA A 57 9.50 6.00 -13.13
CA ALA A 57 10.23 4.81 -13.56
C ALA A 57 9.95 4.55 -15.03
N GLU A 58 10.95 4.04 -15.77
CA GLU A 58 10.85 3.78 -17.20
C GLU A 58 9.75 2.76 -17.50
N TYR A 59 9.59 1.76 -16.63
CA TYR A 59 8.62 0.66 -16.81
C TYR A 59 7.74 0.54 -15.56
N ASN A 60 6.76 1.44 -15.44
CA ASN A 60 5.86 1.49 -14.29
C ASN A 60 4.48 0.96 -14.62
N ILE A 61 4.01 -0.03 -13.87
CA ILE A 61 2.60 -0.43 -13.74
C ILE A 61 2.13 -0.03 -12.34
N GLY A 62 1.18 0.88 -12.25
CA GLY A 62 0.70 1.42 -10.98
C GLY A 62 -0.06 0.40 -10.13
N GLU A 63 -0.06 0.58 -8.82
CA GLU A 63 -1.00 -0.09 -7.92
C GLU A 63 -2.22 0.81 -7.75
N ILE A 64 -3.38 0.35 -8.20
CA ILE A 64 -4.66 1.05 -8.05
C ILE A 64 -5.74 0.05 -7.63
N TRP A 65 -6.39 0.33 -6.51
CA TRP A 65 -7.53 -0.40 -6.00
C TRP A 65 -8.77 0.48 -6.13
N ALA A 66 -9.40 0.47 -7.32
CA ALA A 66 -10.55 1.33 -7.57
C ALA A 66 -11.68 1.06 -6.58
N PRO A 67 -12.39 2.11 -6.11
CA PRO A 67 -13.45 1.98 -5.13
C PRO A 67 -14.72 1.31 -5.69
N GLN A 68 -14.83 1.20 -7.01
CA GLN A 68 -15.95 0.58 -7.72
C GLN A 68 -15.45 -0.41 -8.76
N GLU A 69 -16.23 -1.46 -8.99
CA GLU A 69 -15.96 -2.38 -10.10
C GLU A 69 -16.32 -1.68 -11.41
N GLU A 70 -15.37 -1.64 -12.32
CA GLU A 70 -15.56 -1.14 -13.68
C GLU A 70 -15.20 -2.25 -14.69
N ASP A 71 -15.87 -2.24 -15.83
CA ASP A 71 -15.63 -3.25 -16.86
C ASP A 71 -14.28 -3.05 -17.56
N ASP A 72 -13.84 -1.78 -17.69
CA ASP A 72 -12.57 -1.44 -18.33
C ASP A 72 -11.63 -0.72 -17.34
N PRO A 73 -10.49 -1.32 -16.98
CA PRO A 73 -9.49 -0.70 -16.08
C PRO A 73 -8.66 0.38 -16.76
N THR A 74 -8.63 0.47 -18.08
CA THR A 74 -7.73 1.34 -18.85
C THR A 74 -7.71 2.80 -18.37
N PRO A 75 -8.85 3.48 -18.11
CA PRO A 75 -8.83 4.88 -17.72
C PRO A 75 -8.04 5.15 -16.44
N TRP A 76 -8.06 4.21 -15.49
CA TRP A 76 -7.33 4.33 -14.23
C TRP A 76 -5.82 4.16 -14.43
N PHE A 77 -5.41 3.19 -15.24
CA PHE A 77 -4.02 2.86 -15.46
C PHE A 77 -3.32 3.78 -16.46
N THR A 78 -4.02 4.38 -17.42
CA THR A 78 -3.44 5.30 -18.42
C THR A 78 -2.64 6.45 -17.78
N ARG A 79 -3.11 6.99 -16.67
CA ARG A 79 -2.38 8.03 -15.92
C ARG A 79 -1.31 7.45 -14.99
N ALA A 80 -1.52 6.26 -14.48
CA ALA A 80 -0.66 5.64 -13.47
C ALA A 80 0.58 4.99 -14.06
N ASN A 81 0.43 4.39 -15.25
CA ASN A 81 1.48 3.65 -15.93
C ASN A 81 2.43 4.55 -16.71
N SER A 82 3.64 4.07 -16.96
CA SER A 82 4.52 4.69 -17.95
C SER A 82 4.12 4.27 -19.37
N PRO A 83 4.31 5.15 -20.39
CA PRO A 83 3.97 4.81 -21.78
C PRO A 83 4.70 3.58 -22.33
N ALA A 84 5.91 3.30 -21.83
CA ALA A 84 6.72 2.18 -22.30
C ALA A 84 6.14 0.78 -21.98
N VAL A 85 5.16 0.68 -21.06
CA VAL A 85 4.52 -0.58 -20.70
C VAL A 85 3.10 -0.72 -21.23
N GLU A 86 2.64 0.19 -22.09
CA GLU A 86 1.27 0.20 -22.61
C GLU A 86 0.90 -1.10 -23.32
N GLU A 87 1.75 -1.61 -24.21
CA GLU A 87 1.51 -2.88 -24.90
C GLU A 87 1.44 -4.07 -23.92
N ILE A 88 2.29 -4.08 -22.90
CA ILE A 88 2.29 -5.12 -21.87
C ILE A 88 1.00 -5.02 -21.03
N PHE A 89 0.58 -3.82 -20.66
CA PHE A 89 -0.66 -3.60 -19.93
C PHE A 89 -1.86 -4.07 -20.75
N GLU A 90 -1.98 -3.66 -22.01
CA GLU A 90 -3.08 -4.05 -22.90
C GLU A 90 -3.16 -5.57 -23.10
N ALA A 91 -2.01 -6.24 -23.23
CA ALA A 91 -1.97 -7.69 -23.38
C ALA A 91 -2.47 -8.45 -22.14
N ASN A 92 -2.26 -7.88 -20.95
CA ASN A 92 -2.52 -8.55 -19.68
C ASN A 92 -3.73 -8.00 -18.88
N LYS A 93 -4.28 -6.84 -19.23
CA LYS A 93 -5.38 -6.20 -18.46
C LYS A 93 -6.63 -7.06 -18.33
N HIS A 94 -6.83 -8.03 -19.22
CA HIS A 94 -7.93 -8.99 -19.13
C HIS A 94 -7.87 -9.87 -17.87
N MET A 95 -6.70 -9.98 -17.24
CA MET A 95 -6.50 -10.69 -15.96
C MET A 95 -6.93 -9.86 -14.77
N LEU A 96 -7.00 -8.54 -14.91
CA LEU A 96 -7.37 -7.65 -13.81
C LEU A 96 -8.79 -7.94 -13.31
N ARG A 97 -8.90 -7.98 -12.00
CA ARG A 97 -10.16 -7.98 -11.28
C ARG A 97 -10.01 -6.98 -10.14
N TRP A 98 -10.71 -5.87 -10.22
CA TRP A 98 -10.64 -4.79 -9.25
C TRP A 98 -10.74 -5.29 -7.81
N MET A 99 -9.78 -4.92 -6.98
CA MET A 99 -9.70 -5.28 -5.56
C MET A 99 -9.88 -6.79 -5.30
N LYS A 100 -9.61 -7.63 -6.29
CA LYS A 100 -9.71 -9.08 -6.18
C LYS A 100 -8.34 -9.73 -6.29
N THR A 101 -7.95 -10.36 -5.22
CA THR A 101 -6.83 -11.27 -5.17
C THR A 101 -7.37 -12.71 -5.30
N PRO A 102 -6.65 -13.64 -5.91
CA PRO A 102 -5.26 -13.54 -6.37
C PRO A 102 -5.04 -12.95 -7.75
N GLN A 103 -6.08 -12.54 -8.49
CA GLN A 103 -5.98 -12.11 -9.90
C GLN A 103 -5.09 -10.87 -10.08
N MET A 104 -5.07 -9.95 -9.10
CA MET A 104 -4.14 -8.81 -9.13
C MET A 104 -2.69 -9.26 -9.08
N ASP A 105 -2.39 -10.29 -8.30
CA ASP A 105 -1.03 -10.84 -8.19
C ASP A 105 -0.63 -11.61 -9.45
N GLU A 106 -1.56 -12.36 -10.08
CA GLU A 106 -1.34 -13.00 -11.38
C GLU A 106 -1.01 -11.97 -12.47
N PHE A 107 -1.79 -10.89 -12.54
CA PHE A 107 -1.54 -9.77 -13.43
C PHE A 107 -0.18 -9.13 -13.18
N ALA A 108 0.15 -8.82 -11.92
CA ALA A 108 1.40 -8.18 -11.53
C ALA A 108 2.61 -9.03 -11.92
N ALA A 109 2.61 -10.32 -11.56
CA ALA A 109 3.71 -11.23 -11.88
C ALA A 109 3.88 -11.42 -13.40
N LYS A 110 2.78 -11.52 -14.14
CA LYS A 110 2.81 -11.64 -15.60
C LYS A 110 3.38 -10.38 -16.25
N CYS A 111 2.93 -9.19 -15.82
CA CYS A 111 3.49 -7.93 -16.30
C CYS A 111 4.98 -7.78 -15.97
N ALA A 112 5.40 -8.16 -14.75
CA ALA A 112 6.80 -8.14 -14.36
C ALA A 112 7.66 -9.05 -15.25
N ALA A 113 7.19 -10.28 -15.50
CA ALA A 113 7.87 -11.21 -16.40
C ALA A 113 7.97 -10.67 -17.84
N ASP A 114 6.91 -10.06 -18.36
CA ASP A 114 6.92 -9.48 -19.71
C ASP A 114 7.83 -8.25 -19.81
N ILE A 115 7.88 -7.42 -18.76
CA ILE A 115 8.83 -6.29 -18.66
C ILE A 115 10.28 -6.82 -18.67
N ILE A 116 10.58 -7.87 -17.92
CA ILE A 116 11.91 -8.48 -17.91
C ILE A 116 12.29 -8.96 -19.33
N ARG A 117 11.39 -9.68 -20.00
CA ARG A 117 11.63 -10.18 -21.37
C ARG A 117 11.88 -9.07 -22.38
N ALA A 118 11.07 -8.01 -22.31
CA ALA A 118 11.11 -6.94 -23.30
C ALA A 118 12.22 -5.90 -23.02
N HIS A 119 12.49 -5.59 -21.77
CA HIS A 119 13.23 -4.38 -21.40
C HIS A 119 14.45 -4.62 -20.50
N ARG A 120 14.50 -5.71 -19.72
CA ARG A 120 15.62 -6.05 -18.81
C ARG A 120 16.03 -4.88 -17.91
N PRO A 121 15.12 -4.34 -17.07
CA PRO A 121 15.44 -3.21 -16.21
C PRO A 121 16.56 -3.54 -15.22
N ASP A 122 17.39 -2.54 -14.87
CA ASP A 122 18.46 -2.68 -13.88
C ASP A 122 17.92 -2.82 -12.46
N LEU A 123 16.77 -2.19 -12.16
CA LEU A 123 16.05 -2.30 -10.90
C LEU A 123 14.59 -2.66 -11.18
N MET A 124 14.07 -3.67 -10.50
CA MET A 124 12.63 -3.96 -10.49
C MET A 124 12.11 -4.07 -9.06
N LEU A 125 11.00 -3.40 -8.79
CA LEU A 125 10.21 -3.52 -7.57
C LEU A 125 8.86 -4.15 -7.94
N LEU A 126 8.57 -5.31 -7.39
CA LEU A 126 7.32 -6.04 -7.60
C LEU A 126 6.62 -6.23 -6.25
N HIS A 127 5.34 -5.89 -6.16
CA HIS A 127 4.53 -6.13 -4.97
C HIS A 127 3.44 -7.17 -5.27
N LEU A 128 3.34 -8.17 -4.39
CA LEU A 128 2.33 -9.23 -4.44
C LEU A 128 1.62 -9.27 -3.08
N SER A 129 0.30 -9.13 -3.07
CA SER A 129 -0.50 -8.84 -1.86
C SER A 129 -1.31 -10.04 -1.34
N TYR A 130 -1.33 -11.16 -2.04
CA TYR A 130 -2.26 -12.25 -1.73
C TYR A 130 -2.05 -12.88 -0.36
N VAL A 131 -0.81 -13.00 0.12
CA VAL A 131 -0.53 -13.55 1.46
C VAL A 131 -1.14 -12.66 2.55
N ASP A 132 -0.95 -11.33 2.44
CA ASP A 132 -1.54 -10.37 3.37
C ASP A 132 -3.08 -10.43 3.34
N HIS A 133 -3.68 -10.43 2.15
CA HIS A 133 -5.13 -10.56 2.00
C HIS A 133 -5.68 -11.83 2.65
N GLN A 134 -5.03 -12.99 2.48
CA GLN A 134 -5.44 -14.23 3.11
C GLN A 134 -5.22 -14.19 4.63
N ARG A 135 -4.15 -13.53 5.09
CA ARG A 135 -3.90 -13.35 6.52
C ARG A 135 -4.99 -12.50 7.17
N HIS A 136 -5.43 -11.42 6.54
CA HIS A 136 -6.57 -10.64 7.01
C HIS A 136 -7.86 -11.46 7.09
N ARG A 137 -8.09 -12.35 6.14
CA ARG A 137 -9.30 -13.19 6.09
C ARG A 137 -9.29 -14.35 7.10
N LEU A 138 -8.14 -14.99 7.30
CA LEU A 138 -8.00 -16.22 8.09
C LEU A 138 -7.44 -15.97 9.50
N GLY A 139 -6.98 -14.76 9.78
CA GLY A 139 -6.30 -14.41 11.03
C GLY A 139 -4.90 -15.00 11.14
N VAL A 140 -4.18 -14.62 12.22
CA VAL A 140 -2.76 -14.98 12.40
C VAL A 140 -2.51 -16.48 12.59
N HIS A 141 -3.51 -17.25 12.97
CA HIS A 141 -3.44 -18.71 13.16
C HIS A 141 -3.98 -19.50 11.97
N GLY A 142 -4.48 -18.82 10.93
CA GLY A 142 -5.02 -19.47 9.74
C GLY A 142 -3.94 -20.14 8.91
N ASP A 143 -4.31 -21.24 8.25
CA ASP A 143 -3.41 -21.93 7.32
C ASP A 143 -3.25 -21.13 6.04
N LEU A 144 -2.02 -20.74 5.73
CA LEU A 144 -1.64 -19.99 4.54
C LEU A 144 -0.84 -20.80 3.52
N GLU A 145 -0.72 -22.11 3.68
CA GLU A 145 0.09 -22.92 2.77
C GLU A 145 -0.32 -22.68 1.30
N HIS A 146 -1.61 -22.62 1.04
CA HIS A 146 -2.12 -22.35 -0.32
C HIS A 146 -1.72 -20.97 -0.86
N ALA A 147 -1.67 -19.95 -0.01
CA ALA A 147 -1.29 -18.59 -0.41
C ALA A 147 0.22 -18.52 -0.70
N PHE A 148 1.04 -19.14 0.13
CA PHE A 148 2.48 -19.23 -0.13
C PHE A 148 2.80 -20.03 -1.40
N ARG A 149 2.13 -21.17 -1.64
CA ARG A 149 2.29 -21.94 -2.89
C ARG A 149 1.89 -21.13 -4.12
N PHE A 150 0.83 -20.32 -3.99
CA PHE A 150 0.40 -19.44 -5.06
C PHE A 150 1.47 -18.39 -5.38
N ILE A 151 1.97 -17.65 -4.36
CA ILE A 151 3.01 -16.63 -4.55
C ILE A 151 4.31 -17.24 -5.08
N ASP A 152 4.71 -18.42 -4.60
CA ASP A 152 5.85 -19.17 -5.13
C ASP A 152 5.71 -19.42 -6.64
N GLY A 153 4.52 -19.84 -7.08
CA GLY A 153 4.21 -19.98 -8.52
C GLY A 153 4.30 -18.66 -9.30
N GLN A 154 3.86 -17.54 -8.71
CA GLN A 154 4.02 -16.22 -9.35
C GLN A 154 5.50 -15.80 -9.45
N MET A 155 6.28 -16.09 -8.42
CA MET A 155 7.74 -15.86 -8.46
C MET A 155 8.41 -16.76 -9.49
N GLY A 156 7.91 -17.98 -9.71
CA GLY A 156 8.35 -18.85 -10.80
C GLY A 156 8.29 -18.17 -12.16
N LEU A 157 7.20 -17.46 -12.49
CA LEU A 157 7.09 -16.72 -13.77
C LEU A 157 8.17 -15.65 -13.93
N VAL A 158 8.55 -14.99 -12.84
CA VAL A 158 9.62 -13.97 -12.84
C VAL A 158 10.98 -14.63 -13.05
N LEU A 159 11.23 -15.76 -12.38
CA LEU A 159 12.47 -16.52 -12.53
C LEU A 159 12.62 -17.09 -13.93
N ASP A 160 11.57 -17.67 -14.50
CA ASP A 160 11.55 -18.17 -15.88
C ASP A 160 11.91 -17.04 -16.87
N ALA A 161 11.36 -15.84 -16.69
CA ALA A 161 11.70 -14.69 -17.52
C ALA A 161 13.17 -14.26 -17.39
N LEU A 162 13.75 -14.35 -16.19
CA LEU A 162 15.17 -14.10 -15.98
C LEU A 162 16.05 -15.18 -16.63
N GLU A 163 15.67 -16.44 -16.55
CA GLU A 163 16.37 -17.55 -17.23
C GLU A 163 16.35 -17.38 -18.74
N GLU A 164 15.16 -17.15 -19.32
CA GLU A 164 14.97 -16.94 -20.77
C GLU A 164 15.81 -15.78 -21.30
N THR A 165 16.05 -14.77 -20.49
CA THR A 165 16.84 -13.59 -20.86
C THR A 165 18.33 -13.70 -20.49
N GLY A 166 18.74 -14.82 -19.88
CA GLY A 166 20.12 -15.03 -19.43
C GLY A 166 20.53 -14.16 -18.24
N GLY A 167 19.54 -13.67 -17.47
CA GLY A 167 19.74 -12.69 -16.38
C GLY A 167 19.96 -13.27 -14.99
N VAL A 168 19.62 -14.53 -14.75
CA VAL A 168 19.59 -15.12 -13.39
C VAL A 168 20.93 -14.97 -12.66
N GLU A 169 22.05 -15.33 -13.31
CA GLU A 169 23.37 -15.27 -12.68
C GLU A 169 23.87 -13.85 -12.38
N ASN A 170 23.24 -12.84 -13.01
CA ASN A 170 23.61 -11.44 -12.87
C ASN A 170 22.56 -10.62 -12.11
N THR A 171 21.57 -11.29 -11.52
CA THR A 171 20.47 -10.64 -10.80
C THR A 171 20.52 -10.96 -9.31
N ASN A 172 20.50 -9.92 -8.49
CA ASN A 172 20.27 -10.08 -7.06
C ASN A 172 18.76 -10.05 -6.81
N ILE A 173 18.22 -11.12 -6.22
CA ILE A 173 16.81 -11.22 -5.86
C ILE A 173 16.68 -11.01 -4.36
N VAL A 174 15.85 -10.02 -3.96
CA VAL A 174 15.53 -9.73 -2.57
C VAL A 174 14.03 -9.97 -2.37
N LEU A 175 13.70 -10.98 -1.58
CA LEU A 175 12.32 -11.28 -1.18
C LEU A 175 12.13 -10.83 0.28
N LEU A 176 11.13 -10.00 0.52
CA LEU A 176 10.84 -9.46 1.85
C LEU A 176 9.34 -9.33 2.09
N GLY A 177 8.93 -9.33 3.35
CA GLY A 177 7.62 -8.85 3.77
C GLY A 177 7.74 -7.40 4.22
N ASP A 178 6.76 -6.60 3.91
CA ASP A 178 6.66 -5.18 4.30
C ASP A 178 6.34 -5.04 5.80
N HIS A 179 5.52 -5.96 6.33
CA HIS A 179 5.17 -6.05 7.75
C HIS A 179 4.74 -7.49 8.11
N GLY A 180 4.62 -7.75 9.41
CA GLY A 180 3.96 -8.93 9.95
C GLY A 180 2.55 -8.59 10.45
N GLN A 181 1.86 -9.60 11.00
CA GLN A 181 0.56 -9.43 11.67
C GLN A 181 0.60 -10.06 13.05
N LEU A 182 0.01 -9.37 14.01
CA LEU A 182 -0.14 -9.84 15.39
C LEU A 182 -1.60 -10.12 15.69
N TYR A 183 -1.82 -11.10 16.54
CA TYR A 183 -3.16 -11.33 17.11
C TYR A 183 -3.49 -10.20 18.09
N CYS A 184 -4.66 -9.60 17.92
CA CYS A 184 -5.20 -8.59 18.81
C CYS A 184 -6.63 -8.97 19.17
N ASP A 185 -6.91 -9.14 20.44
CA ASP A 185 -8.23 -9.46 21.00
C ASP A 185 -8.88 -8.26 21.70
N GLU A 186 -8.14 -7.17 21.86
CA GLU A 186 -8.63 -5.94 22.47
C GLU A 186 -8.32 -4.72 21.57
N MET A 187 -9.24 -3.78 21.58
CA MET A 187 -9.10 -2.53 20.84
C MET A 187 -9.33 -1.33 21.78
N PHE A 188 -8.38 -0.40 21.81
CA PHE A 188 -8.53 0.85 22.51
C PHE A 188 -8.99 1.97 21.57
N HIS A 189 -10.24 2.42 21.73
CA HIS A 189 -10.83 3.45 20.89
C HIS A 189 -10.47 4.86 21.38
N LEU A 190 -9.36 5.42 20.86
CA LEU A 190 -8.90 6.77 21.21
C LEU A 190 -9.95 7.86 20.93
N ASN A 191 -10.62 7.81 19.79
CA ASN A 191 -11.66 8.79 19.44
C ASN A 191 -12.86 8.73 20.39
N ALA A 192 -13.22 7.57 20.94
CA ALA A 192 -14.23 7.46 21.97
C ALA A 192 -13.78 8.10 23.30
N LEU A 193 -12.49 8.03 23.62
CA LEU A 193 -11.91 8.78 24.75
C LEU A 193 -11.99 10.29 24.47
N PHE A 194 -11.55 10.75 23.31
CA PHE A 194 -11.57 12.17 22.94
C PHE A 194 -12.99 12.74 22.92
N HIS A 195 -13.96 11.97 22.44
CA HIS A 195 -15.37 12.36 22.52
C HIS A 195 -15.84 12.55 23.99
N ARG A 196 -15.50 11.62 24.89
CA ARG A 196 -15.83 11.75 26.32
C ARG A 196 -15.17 12.95 27.01
N LEU A 197 -14.01 13.36 26.52
CA LEU A 197 -13.30 14.54 27.01
C LEU A 197 -13.80 15.86 26.38
N GLY A 198 -14.76 15.79 25.45
CA GLY A 198 -15.27 16.95 24.73
C GLY A 198 -14.34 17.48 23.63
N TRP A 199 -13.30 16.73 23.29
CA TRP A 199 -12.33 17.10 22.26
C TRP A 199 -12.73 16.68 20.83
N LEU A 200 -13.78 15.87 20.73
CA LEU A 200 -14.33 15.39 19.47
C LEU A 200 -15.86 15.39 19.55
N GLN A 201 -16.50 15.82 18.49
CA GLN A 201 -17.96 15.84 18.36
C GLN A 201 -18.39 14.97 17.21
N THR A 202 -19.51 14.26 17.37
CA THR A 202 -20.14 13.45 16.34
C THR A 202 -21.49 14.02 15.95
N ALA A 203 -21.86 13.90 14.69
CA ALA A 203 -23.20 14.18 14.20
C ALA A 203 -24.19 13.08 14.62
N GLU A 204 -25.47 13.28 14.34
CA GLU A 204 -26.53 12.29 14.67
C GLU A 204 -26.34 10.94 13.98
N ASP A 205 -25.73 10.94 12.79
CA ASP A 205 -25.40 9.71 12.03
C ASP A 205 -24.11 9.02 12.51
N GLY A 206 -23.47 9.55 13.56
CA GLY A 206 -22.21 9.02 14.12
C GLY A 206 -20.95 9.46 13.38
N SER A 207 -21.08 10.22 12.28
CA SER A 207 -19.93 10.78 11.57
C SER A 207 -19.24 11.88 12.38
N LEU A 208 -17.98 12.19 12.07
CA LEU A 208 -17.26 13.28 12.70
C LEU A 208 -17.90 14.62 12.33
N ALA A 209 -18.30 15.40 13.33
CA ALA A 209 -18.84 16.74 13.14
C ALA A 209 -17.76 17.82 13.33
N ASP A 210 -16.92 17.68 14.38
CA ASP A 210 -15.81 18.57 14.66
C ASP A 210 -14.81 17.89 15.62
N TYR A 211 -13.57 18.39 15.69
CA TYR A 211 -12.57 17.92 16.65
C TYR A 211 -11.58 19.01 17.04
N GLN A 212 -11.07 18.92 18.24
CA GLN A 212 -9.85 19.56 18.72
C GLN A 212 -8.68 18.57 18.63
N VAL A 213 -8.95 17.30 18.99
CA VAL A 213 -8.02 16.17 18.94
C VAL A 213 -8.69 15.01 18.22
N TYR A 214 -8.00 14.45 17.22
CA TYR A 214 -8.46 13.29 16.46
C TYR A 214 -7.36 12.24 16.33
N ALA A 215 -7.71 10.97 16.51
CA ALA A 215 -6.81 9.85 16.28
C ALA A 215 -7.14 9.19 14.94
N ALA A 216 -6.21 9.27 13.99
CA ALA A 216 -6.24 8.43 12.79
C ALA A 216 -5.56 7.09 13.09
N ASN A 217 -6.33 6.02 13.01
CA ASN A 217 -5.84 4.67 13.27
C ASN A 217 -4.86 4.23 12.17
N CYS A 218 -3.77 3.60 12.58
CA CYS A 218 -2.81 2.95 11.71
C CYS A 218 -2.45 1.58 12.33
N SER A 219 -3.34 0.61 12.20
CA SER A 219 -3.22 -0.74 12.79
C SER A 219 -2.91 -0.73 14.29
N LEU A 220 -1.68 -1.03 14.69
CA LEU A 220 -1.21 -1.07 16.08
C LEU A 220 -0.77 0.29 16.63
N SER A 221 -0.92 1.36 15.86
CA SER A 221 -0.58 2.72 16.23
C SER A 221 -1.69 3.69 15.81
N ALA A 222 -1.57 4.94 16.25
CA ALA A 222 -2.44 6.01 15.78
C ALA A 222 -1.64 7.30 15.64
N HIS A 223 -1.96 8.08 14.61
CA HIS A 223 -1.49 9.45 14.47
C HIS A 223 -2.49 10.40 15.10
N ILE A 224 -2.01 11.23 16.02
CA ILE A 224 -2.85 12.18 16.75
C ILE A 224 -2.77 13.54 16.06
N TYR A 225 -3.90 13.99 15.54
CA TYR A 225 -4.06 15.29 14.91
C TYR A 225 -4.63 16.30 15.91
N LEU A 226 -4.00 17.45 16.00
CA LEU A 226 -4.37 18.52 16.91
C LEU A 226 -4.73 19.77 16.10
N ARG A 227 -5.77 20.49 16.53
CA ARG A 227 -5.97 21.88 16.07
C ARG A 227 -4.84 22.76 16.63
N PRO A 228 -4.46 23.83 15.93
CA PRO A 228 -3.33 24.69 16.33
C PRO A 228 -3.41 25.27 17.75
N GLU A 229 -4.63 25.48 18.24
CA GLU A 229 -4.90 26.04 19.57
C GLU A 229 -4.82 25.02 20.71
N VAL A 230 -4.66 23.75 20.41
CA VAL A 230 -4.64 22.68 21.42
C VAL A 230 -3.25 22.54 22.02
N ASP A 231 -3.18 22.52 23.32
CA ASP A 231 -1.94 22.25 24.05
C ASP A 231 -1.54 20.78 23.90
N ARG A 232 -0.46 20.55 23.17
CA ARG A 232 0.11 19.24 22.91
C ARG A 232 0.49 18.49 24.19
N GLU A 233 1.07 19.19 25.17
CA GLU A 233 1.51 18.57 26.42
C GLU A 233 0.32 18.08 27.26
N MET A 234 -0.78 18.80 27.24
CA MET A 234 -2.03 18.35 27.89
C MET A 234 -2.52 17.03 27.27
N VAL A 235 -2.56 16.94 25.94
CA VAL A 235 -2.98 15.71 25.24
C VAL A 235 -2.02 14.55 25.56
N TYR A 236 -0.72 14.81 25.53
CA TYR A 236 0.31 13.82 25.86
C TYR A 236 0.16 13.29 27.28
N CYS A 237 -0.08 14.15 28.27
CA CYS A 237 -0.33 13.73 29.66
C CYS A 237 -1.56 12.82 29.78
N VAL A 238 -2.65 13.15 29.10
CA VAL A 238 -3.86 12.31 29.11
C VAL A 238 -3.58 10.93 28.49
N LEU A 239 -2.83 10.86 27.41
CA LEU A 239 -2.46 9.59 26.80
C LEU A 239 -1.56 8.75 27.70
N LEU A 240 -0.60 9.37 28.40
CA LEU A 240 0.23 8.68 29.40
C LEU A 240 -0.57 8.13 30.58
N GLU A 241 -1.61 8.83 31.02
CA GLU A 241 -2.51 8.32 32.06
C GLU A 241 -3.28 7.09 31.57
N GLN A 242 -3.75 7.08 30.32
CA GLN A 242 -4.39 5.90 29.75
C GLN A 242 -3.41 4.72 29.64
N GLN A 243 -2.18 4.96 29.23
CA GLN A 243 -1.14 3.92 29.18
C GLN A 243 -0.90 3.27 30.56
N LYS A 244 -0.90 4.06 31.64
CA LYS A 244 -0.77 3.53 33.01
C LYS A 244 -1.98 2.69 33.41
N LYS A 245 -3.16 3.07 32.96
CA LYS A 245 -4.43 2.36 33.26
C LYS A 245 -4.58 1.06 32.47
N TYR A 246 -4.01 1.01 31.27
CA TYR A 246 -4.04 -0.14 30.36
C TYR A 246 -2.60 -0.50 29.96
N PRO A 247 -1.80 -1.05 30.90
CA PRO A 247 -0.40 -1.39 30.65
C PRO A 247 -0.33 -2.72 29.88
N LYS A 248 -0.23 -2.65 28.58
CA LYS A 248 0.11 -3.82 27.74
C LYS A 248 1.28 -3.51 26.84
#